data_8ee87bd49d96c685d1df475c103485ae
#
_entry.id   8ee87bd49d96c685d1df475c103485ae
#
_cell.length_a   1.000
_cell.length_b   1.000
_cell.length_c   1.000
_cell.angle_alpha   90.00
_cell.angle_beta   90.00
_cell.angle_gamma   90.00
#
_symmetry.space_group_name_H-M   'P 1'
#
loop_
_entity.id
_entity.type
_entity.pdbx_description
1 polymer ?
#
loop_
_entity_poly.entity_id
_entity_poly.type
_entity_poly.pdbx_seq_one_letter_code
_entity_poly.pdbx_strand_id
1 'polypeptide(L)'
;AGAASTHLALIVIAADDGIMPQTLEHLEILTSLGITKGIVALSKIDLVKDLEWIELVEMDIRELLIENKFELISFNKVDSLSGKGIQSLKNNLMNIRPVEFLANYSSNFRINVDRVFSKIGFGTVLTGTVNNGRIEVGENIEISPTKEKAKIRGIQSHGKAVKHINAGDRVALNLKNVKTSDIKRGTVISTPNLLKSSSLIIIYLKMNKNTSWKIKNKQRLRFYFGTLEVLGRVTLCDRMALDAGERENVIVQLETDICVALDDKFIIRTYSPMKTIAGGVILEINPEGTLKELRKTISSIPLIIEDRFYFFVNRDRIKPKNSHVWEKIFLNSSALIEGWKTKFKLISSNSILYTKRSEEESIKEMSLFLDDSYKKNPFRKILNDDIIITSLGWSEIWLDTIKKKLIQENIIKIEDGGFLKVGATLNFSKKDLELLNRLESIIEKSELDQISIKKIPGILNIKQSRTNDL
;
A
#
# COMPACT_ATOMS: atom_id res chain seq x y z
N ALA A 1 6.31 -20.26 1.64
CA ALA A 1 5.25 -19.78 2.52
C ALA A 1 5.80 -19.28 3.86
N GLY A 2 6.72 -19.98 4.50
CA GLY A 2 7.29 -19.58 5.80
C GLY A 2 8.24 -18.38 5.74
N ALA A 3 8.95 -18.20 4.64
CA ALA A 3 9.98 -17.19 4.52
C ALA A 3 9.45 -15.72 4.43
N ALA A 4 8.20 -15.49 4.00
CA ALA A 4 7.67 -14.14 3.82
C ALA A 4 7.53 -13.34 5.13
N SER A 5 7.45 -14.03 6.27
CA SER A 5 7.35 -13.43 7.62
C SER A 5 8.62 -13.61 8.45
N THR A 6 9.73 -14.02 7.84
CA THR A 6 11.02 -14.19 8.54
C THR A 6 11.96 -13.04 8.19
N HIS A 7 12.91 -12.77 9.08
CA HIS A 7 13.87 -11.68 8.95
C HIS A 7 15.31 -12.18 9.01
N LEU A 8 15.48 -13.44 9.40
CA LEU A 8 16.76 -14.11 9.52
C LEU A 8 16.63 -15.51 8.96
N ALA A 9 17.66 -16.01 8.29
CA ALA A 9 17.73 -17.36 7.79
C ALA A 9 18.71 -18.20 8.62
N LEU A 10 18.33 -19.45 8.92
CA LEU A 10 19.25 -20.50 9.28
C LEU A 10 19.41 -21.42 8.06
N ILE A 11 20.55 -21.34 7.38
CA ILE A 11 20.87 -22.10 6.19
C ILE A 11 21.60 -23.37 6.66
N VAL A 12 20.96 -24.53 6.44
CA VAL A 12 21.54 -25.82 6.82
C VAL A 12 21.99 -26.54 5.55
N ILE A 13 23.29 -26.84 5.50
CA ILE A 13 23.93 -27.56 4.38
C ILE A 13 24.65 -28.79 4.97
N ALA A 14 24.52 -29.93 4.34
CA ALA A 14 25.20 -31.12 4.74
C ALA A 14 26.63 -31.14 4.18
N ALA A 15 27.62 -31.45 4.99
CA ALA A 15 29.03 -31.42 4.60
C ALA A 15 29.37 -32.49 3.55
N ASP A 16 28.65 -33.61 3.55
CA ASP A 16 28.79 -34.70 2.59
C ASP A 16 28.23 -34.35 1.20
N ASP A 17 27.19 -33.52 1.13
CA ASP A 17 26.50 -33.14 -0.11
C ASP A 17 27.02 -31.79 -0.69
N GLY A 18 27.51 -30.87 0.15
CA GLY A 18 27.88 -29.54 -0.23
C GLY A 18 26.70 -28.66 -0.74
N ILE A 19 26.99 -27.74 -1.63
CA ILE A 19 25.99 -26.84 -2.21
C ILE A 19 25.15 -27.60 -3.24
N MET A 20 23.87 -27.78 -2.93
CA MET A 20 22.90 -28.45 -3.80
C MET A 20 22.08 -27.44 -4.62
N PRO A 21 21.51 -27.82 -5.77
CA PRO A 21 20.63 -26.93 -6.55
C PRO A 21 19.46 -26.33 -5.73
N GLN A 22 18.95 -27.07 -4.77
CA GLN A 22 17.91 -26.61 -3.84
C GLN A 22 18.42 -25.51 -2.92
N THR A 23 19.69 -25.55 -2.50
CA THR A 23 20.31 -24.50 -1.67
C THR A 23 20.35 -23.18 -2.45
N LEU A 24 20.71 -23.24 -3.73
CA LEU A 24 20.72 -22.08 -4.63
C LEU A 24 19.33 -21.50 -4.78
N GLU A 25 18.31 -22.34 -5.08
CA GLU A 25 16.91 -21.88 -5.21
C GLU A 25 16.40 -21.24 -3.89
N HIS A 26 16.68 -21.84 -2.77
CA HIS A 26 16.26 -21.30 -1.46
C HIS A 26 16.95 -19.95 -1.17
N LEU A 27 18.23 -19.80 -1.49
CA LEU A 27 18.94 -18.55 -1.29
C LEU A 27 18.40 -17.44 -2.22
N GLU A 28 18.07 -17.77 -3.47
CA GLU A 28 17.41 -16.84 -4.39
C GLU A 28 16.03 -16.40 -3.89
N ILE A 29 15.24 -17.32 -3.31
CA ILE A 29 13.96 -16.98 -2.69
C ILE A 29 14.16 -16.06 -1.49
N LEU A 30 15.11 -16.35 -0.60
CA LEU A 30 15.40 -15.53 0.56
C LEU A 30 15.81 -14.10 0.15
N THR A 31 16.75 -13.98 -0.78
CA THR A 31 17.22 -12.68 -1.26
C THR A 31 16.12 -11.90 -2.01
N SER A 32 15.27 -12.59 -2.78
CA SER A 32 14.10 -12.00 -3.45
C SER A 32 13.08 -11.47 -2.46
N LEU A 33 12.95 -12.11 -1.29
CA LEU A 33 12.12 -11.65 -0.16
C LEU A 33 12.84 -10.62 0.73
N GLY A 34 14.05 -10.18 0.36
CA GLY A 34 14.84 -9.22 1.12
C GLY A 34 15.36 -9.78 2.45
N ILE A 35 15.49 -11.11 2.57
CA ILE A 35 16.13 -11.76 3.71
C ILE A 35 17.59 -11.97 3.32
N THR A 36 18.44 -11.05 3.79
CA THR A 36 19.86 -10.98 3.39
C THR A 36 20.82 -11.22 4.54
N LYS A 37 20.31 -11.70 5.69
CA LYS A 37 21.12 -11.99 6.87
C LYS A 37 20.81 -13.38 7.41
N GLY A 38 21.82 -14.07 7.90
CA GLY A 38 21.60 -15.40 8.49
C GLY A 38 22.83 -16.06 9.08
N ILE A 39 22.56 -17.25 9.57
CA ILE A 39 23.55 -18.18 10.13
C ILE A 39 23.65 -19.39 9.22
N VAL A 40 24.86 -19.92 9.04
CA VAL A 40 25.07 -21.19 8.38
C VAL A 40 25.36 -22.28 9.42
N ALA A 41 24.70 -23.42 9.26
CA ALA A 41 25.01 -24.66 9.95
C ALA A 41 25.47 -25.72 8.91
N LEU A 42 26.77 -25.99 8.86
CA LEU A 42 27.33 -27.06 8.09
C LEU A 42 27.15 -28.36 8.91
N SER A 43 26.18 -29.16 8.55
CA SER A 43 25.77 -30.35 9.29
C SER A 43 26.47 -31.62 8.77
N LYS A 44 26.32 -32.73 9.52
CA LYS A 44 26.88 -34.06 9.19
C LYS A 44 28.41 -34.06 9.02
N ILE A 45 29.12 -33.23 9.79
CA ILE A 45 30.59 -33.18 9.71
C ILE A 45 31.27 -34.50 10.14
N ASP A 46 30.54 -35.36 10.85
CA ASP A 46 30.96 -36.70 11.26
C ASP A 46 31.06 -37.68 10.09
N LEU A 47 30.30 -37.49 9.02
CA LEU A 47 30.32 -38.33 7.82
C LEU A 47 31.53 -38.07 6.93
N VAL A 48 32.16 -36.90 7.06
CA VAL A 48 33.30 -36.49 6.24
C VAL A 48 34.59 -36.63 7.06
N LYS A 49 35.45 -37.54 6.66
CA LYS A 49 36.75 -37.79 7.32
C LYS A 49 37.84 -36.82 6.83
N ASP A 50 37.70 -36.32 5.63
CA ASP A 50 38.63 -35.40 4.99
C ASP A 50 38.35 -33.96 5.47
N LEU A 51 39.29 -33.40 6.22
CA LEU A 51 39.21 -32.06 6.74
C LEU A 51 39.35 -31.00 5.62
N GLU A 52 40.17 -31.26 4.59
CA GLU A 52 40.36 -30.37 3.46
C GLU A 52 39.05 -30.22 2.67
N TRP A 53 38.28 -31.30 2.52
CA TRP A 53 36.94 -31.24 1.91
C TRP A 53 36.00 -30.34 2.71
N ILE A 54 35.97 -30.41 4.03
CA ILE A 54 35.13 -29.56 4.87
C ILE A 54 35.51 -28.11 4.73
N GLU A 55 36.80 -27.79 4.61
CA GLU A 55 37.29 -26.43 4.38
C GLU A 55 36.90 -25.92 2.99
N LEU A 56 37.01 -26.75 1.97
CA LEU A 56 36.59 -26.42 0.60
C LEU A 56 35.09 -26.07 0.56
N VAL A 57 34.24 -26.94 1.12
CA VAL A 57 32.79 -26.68 1.17
C VAL A 57 32.47 -25.42 1.96
N GLU A 58 33.20 -25.11 3.04
CA GLU A 58 33.04 -23.84 3.75
C GLU A 58 33.39 -22.63 2.87
N MET A 59 34.48 -22.71 2.11
CA MET A 59 34.90 -21.65 1.18
C MET A 59 33.82 -21.42 0.10
N ASP A 60 33.37 -22.48 -0.54
CA ASP A 60 32.30 -22.42 -1.57
C ASP A 60 31.03 -21.77 -1.04
N ILE A 61 30.60 -22.12 0.18
CA ILE A 61 29.41 -21.54 0.82
C ILE A 61 29.63 -20.04 1.09
N ARG A 62 30.80 -19.65 1.59
CA ARG A 62 31.11 -18.23 1.86
C ARG A 62 31.11 -17.41 0.58
N GLU A 63 31.69 -17.92 -0.51
CA GLU A 63 31.71 -17.29 -1.82
C GLU A 63 30.27 -17.11 -2.35
N LEU A 64 29.46 -18.17 -2.32
CA LEU A 64 28.06 -18.13 -2.70
C LEU A 64 27.27 -17.04 -1.96
N LEU A 65 27.48 -16.91 -0.64
CA LEU A 65 26.80 -15.89 0.18
C LEU A 65 27.24 -14.47 -0.20
N ILE A 66 28.54 -14.25 -0.47
CA ILE A 66 29.09 -12.97 -0.91
C ILE A 66 28.49 -12.57 -2.27
N GLU A 67 28.45 -13.47 -3.25
CA GLU A 67 27.88 -13.24 -4.57
C GLU A 67 26.40 -12.81 -4.50
N ASN A 68 25.66 -13.41 -3.56
CA ASN A 68 24.25 -13.09 -3.31
C ASN A 68 24.03 -11.92 -2.36
N LYS A 69 25.11 -11.22 -1.93
CA LYS A 69 25.06 -10.13 -0.95
C LYS A 69 24.36 -10.51 0.34
N PHE A 70 24.58 -11.73 0.80
CA PHE A 70 24.02 -12.27 2.01
C PHE A 70 25.00 -12.07 3.18
N GLU A 71 24.60 -11.39 4.23
CA GLU A 71 25.40 -11.12 5.41
C GLU A 71 25.43 -12.37 6.32
N LEU A 72 26.59 -12.98 6.41
CA LEU A 72 26.84 -14.13 7.29
C LEU A 72 27.15 -13.67 8.70
N ILE A 73 26.23 -13.91 9.63
CA ILE A 73 26.41 -13.59 11.06
C ILE A 73 27.38 -14.56 11.73
N SER A 74 27.22 -15.85 11.50
CA SER A 74 28.13 -16.90 11.99
C SER A 74 28.06 -18.13 11.12
N PHE A 75 29.20 -18.87 11.09
CA PHE A 75 29.31 -20.18 10.45
C PHE A 75 29.56 -21.23 11.52
N ASN A 76 28.78 -22.32 11.55
CA ASN A 76 28.85 -23.33 12.57
C ASN A 76 28.99 -24.72 11.93
N LYS A 77 30.05 -25.43 12.27
CA LYS A 77 30.22 -26.84 11.91
C LYS A 77 29.55 -27.68 13.00
N VAL A 78 28.55 -28.49 12.62
CA VAL A 78 27.72 -29.22 13.58
C VAL A 78 27.55 -30.69 13.23
N ASP A 79 27.52 -31.51 14.26
CA ASP A 79 27.07 -32.90 14.22
C ASP A 79 25.89 -33.07 15.18
N SER A 80 24.72 -33.37 14.63
CA SER A 80 23.49 -33.50 15.42
C SER A 80 23.42 -34.78 16.23
N LEU A 81 24.20 -35.82 15.88
CA LEU A 81 24.21 -37.09 16.58
C LEU A 81 25.08 -37.02 17.84
N SER A 82 26.30 -36.53 17.73
CA SER A 82 27.20 -36.37 18.88
C SER A 82 26.94 -35.07 19.67
N GLY A 83 26.21 -34.12 19.11
CA GLY A 83 26.01 -32.82 19.70
C GLY A 83 27.17 -31.83 19.47
N LYS A 84 28.22 -32.20 18.73
CA LYS A 84 29.37 -31.37 18.44
C LYS A 84 28.91 -30.10 17.71
N GLY A 85 29.33 -28.92 18.19
CA GLY A 85 29.00 -27.61 17.60
C GLY A 85 27.59 -27.10 17.89
N ILE A 86 26.67 -27.92 18.38
CA ILE A 86 25.26 -27.54 18.65
C ILE A 86 25.16 -26.44 19.70
N GLN A 87 25.97 -26.51 20.77
CA GLN A 87 25.93 -25.47 21.80
C GLN A 87 26.45 -24.13 21.28
N SER A 88 27.46 -24.10 20.42
CA SER A 88 27.94 -22.91 19.74
C SER A 88 26.84 -22.31 18.85
N LEU A 89 26.18 -23.11 18.03
CA LEU A 89 25.05 -22.67 17.19
C LEU A 89 23.92 -22.09 18.04
N LYS A 90 23.55 -22.71 19.16
CA LYS A 90 22.54 -22.18 20.09
C LYS A 90 22.95 -20.83 20.63
N ASN A 91 24.19 -20.67 21.09
CA ASN A 91 24.71 -19.43 21.63
C ASN A 91 24.68 -18.31 20.58
N ASN A 92 25.08 -18.62 19.34
CA ASN A 92 25.05 -17.67 18.23
C ASN A 92 23.60 -17.24 17.90
N LEU A 93 22.64 -18.17 17.90
CA LEU A 93 21.22 -17.84 17.71
C LEU A 93 20.65 -17.00 18.84
N MET A 94 21.02 -17.27 20.09
CA MET A 94 20.54 -16.51 21.26
C MET A 94 21.16 -15.10 21.34
N ASN A 95 22.35 -14.90 20.80
CA ASN A 95 23.01 -13.61 20.76
C ASN A 95 22.48 -12.67 19.68
N ILE A 96 21.67 -13.19 18.76
CA ILE A 96 20.99 -12.35 17.77
C ILE A 96 19.93 -11.55 18.52
N ARG A 97 20.18 -10.27 18.73
CA ARG A 97 19.20 -9.38 19.34
C ARG A 97 18.13 -9.05 18.30
N PRO A 98 16.86 -9.21 18.63
CA PRO A 98 15.76 -8.78 17.78
C PRO A 98 15.60 -7.24 17.89
N VAL A 99 16.66 -6.48 17.58
CA VAL A 99 16.73 -5.02 17.87
C VAL A 99 15.71 -4.22 17.06
N GLU A 100 15.17 -4.74 15.98
CA GLU A 100 14.30 -3.96 15.06
C GLU A 100 12.87 -4.48 14.96
N PHE A 101 12.54 -5.56 15.66
CA PHE A 101 11.23 -6.22 15.54
C PHE A 101 10.15 -5.65 16.46
N LEU A 102 10.52 -4.79 17.41
CA LEU A 102 9.61 -4.30 18.46
C LEU A 102 8.73 -3.13 18.02
N ALA A 103 8.92 -2.57 16.85
CA ALA A 103 8.32 -1.28 16.51
C ALA A 103 6.89 -1.35 15.98
N ASN A 104 6.38 -2.49 15.53
CA ASN A 104 5.06 -2.55 14.90
C ASN A 104 3.97 -3.17 15.80
N TYR A 105 3.88 -2.75 17.06
CA TYR A 105 2.69 -2.99 17.87
C TYR A 105 1.54 -2.05 17.45
N SER A 106 1.15 -2.16 16.20
CA SER A 106 -0.11 -1.55 15.76
C SER A 106 -1.27 -2.39 16.32
N SER A 107 -2.39 -1.77 16.62
CA SER A 107 -3.64 -2.48 16.94
C SER A 107 -4.20 -3.25 15.76
N ASN A 108 -3.59 -3.11 14.58
CA ASN A 108 -4.03 -3.68 13.31
C ASN A 108 -3.48 -5.11 13.15
N PHE A 109 -4.18 -6.08 13.73
CA PHE A 109 -3.81 -7.49 13.64
C PHE A 109 -3.99 -8.07 12.24
N ARG A 110 -3.02 -8.88 11.80
CA ARG A 110 -3.09 -9.65 10.55
C ARG A 110 -2.28 -10.93 10.62
N ILE A 111 -2.85 -12.02 10.08
CA ILE A 111 -2.20 -13.32 9.94
C ILE A 111 -2.53 -13.93 8.58
N ASN A 112 -1.55 -14.50 7.89
CA ASN A 112 -1.73 -15.31 6.69
C ASN A 112 -1.89 -16.78 7.07
N VAL A 113 -3.00 -17.40 6.70
CA VAL A 113 -3.31 -18.79 7.02
C VAL A 113 -2.44 -19.73 6.18
N ASP A 114 -1.72 -20.63 6.83
CA ASP A 114 -0.92 -21.66 6.16
C ASP A 114 -1.56 -23.06 6.21
N ARG A 115 -2.33 -23.38 7.26
CA ARG A 115 -3.07 -24.63 7.39
C ARG A 115 -4.40 -24.40 8.06
N VAL A 116 -5.38 -25.21 7.71
CA VAL A 116 -6.70 -25.27 8.33
C VAL A 116 -7.04 -26.74 8.59
N PHE A 117 -7.56 -27.03 9.75
CA PHE A 117 -8.00 -28.37 10.11
C PHE A 117 -9.12 -28.31 11.16
N SER A 118 -9.88 -29.39 11.27
CA SER A 118 -10.87 -29.57 12.32
C SER A 118 -10.26 -30.40 13.45
N LYS A 119 -10.46 -29.97 14.69
CA LYS A 119 -10.03 -30.71 15.88
C LYS A 119 -11.27 -31.08 16.72
N ILE A 120 -11.44 -32.35 17.04
CA ILE A 120 -12.54 -32.87 17.85
C ILE A 120 -12.66 -32.07 19.15
N GLY A 121 -13.85 -31.59 19.49
CA GLY A 121 -14.13 -30.74 20.65
C GLY A 121 -13.74 -29.26 20.53
N PHE A 122 -12.93 -28.89 19.54
CA PHE A 122 -12.47 -27.51 19.34
C PHE A 122 -13.10 -26.83 18.09
N GLY A 123 -13.49 -27.62 17.09
CA GLY A 123 -13.99 -27.10 15.81
C GLY A 123 -12.86 -26.69 14.87
N THR A 124 -13.07 -25.61 14.12
CA THR A 124 -12.10 -25.11 13.12
C THR A 124 -10.90 -24.45 13.79
N VAL A 125 -9.72 -24.95 13.46
CA VAL A 125 -8.43 -24.42 13.88
C VAL A 125 -7.62 -24.06 12.64
N LEU A 126 -7.05 -22.88 12.63
CA LEU A 126 -6.12 -22.43 11.60
C LEU A 126 -4.75 -22.15 12.19
N THR A 127 -3.69 -22.30 11.40
CA THR A 127 -2.33 -21.95 11.80
C THR A 127 -1.75 -20.91 10.84
N GLY A 128 -0.80 -20.14 11.36
CA GLY A 128 -0.06 -19.14 10.61
C GLY A 128 0.96 -18.42 11.48
N THR A 129 1.67 -17.47 10.87
CA THR A 129 2.54 -16.52 11.57
C THR A 129 1.87 -15.16 11.56
N VAL A 130 1.83 -14.49 12.71
CA VAL A 130 1.27 -13.15 12.84
C VAL A 130 2.17 -12.16 12.10
N ASN A 131 1.63 -11.54 11.06
CA ASN A 131 2.38 -10.58 10.24
C ASN A 131 2.42 -9.19 10.87
N ASN A 132 1.35 -8.82 11.56
CA ASN A 132 1.21 -7.48 12.13
C ASN A 132 0.29 -7.48 13.36
N GLY A 133 0.54 -6.53 14.26
CA GLY A 133 -0.35 -6.23 15.38
C GLY A 133 -0.37 -7.24 16.51
N ARG A 134 -1.40 -7.11 17.33
CA ARG A 134 -1.71 -7.96 18.49
C ARG A 134 -3.17 -8.35 18.48
N ILE A 135 -3.52 -9.52 19.00
CA ILE A 135 -4.90 -9.95 19.20
C ILE A 135 -5.04 -10.82 20.45
N GLU A 136 -6.22 -10.78 21.06
CA GLU A 136 -6.56 -11.52 22.27
C GLU A 136 -7.71 -12.51 22.07
N VAL A 137 -7.81 -13.49 22.97
CA VAL A 137 -8.96 -14.41 23.02
C VAL A 137 -10.23 -13.62 23.28
N GLY A 138 -11.27 -13.89 22.50
CA GLY A 138 -12.56 -13.22 22.60
C GLY A 138 -12.75 -12.04 21.65
N GLU A 139 -11.70 -11.59 20.95
CA GLU A 139 -11.83 -10.52 19.98
C GLU A 139 -12.46 -10.99 18.66
N ASN A 140 -13.04 -10.02 17.96
CA ASN A 140 -13.63 -10.21 16.65
C ASN A 140 -12.58 -10.05 15.55
N ILE A 141 -12.65 -10.91 14.56
CA ILE A 141 -11.80 -10.88 13.36
C ILE A 141 -12.65 -10.90 12.09
N GLU A 142 -12.02 -10.55 10.99
CA GLU A 142 -12.56 -10.66 9.64
C GLU A 142 -11.75 -11.66 8.82
N ILE A 143 -12.47 -12.51 8.08
CA ILE A 143 -11.91 -13.52 7.18
C ILE A 143 -11.94 -12.94 5.77
N SER A 144 -10.78 -12.72 5.17
CA SER A 144 -10.66 -12.15 3.82
C SER A 144 -10.31 -13.24 2.80
N PRO A 145 -10.95 -13.22 1.58
CA PRO A 145 -11.68 -12.11 0.98
C PRO A 145 -13.20 -12.09 1.27
N THR A 146 -13.78 -13.09 1.93
CA THR A 146 -15.25 -13.23 2.13
C THR A 146 -15.86 -12.12 3.00
N LYS A 147 -15.05 -11.44 3.82
CA LYS A 147 -15.45 -10.44 4.83
C LYS A 147 -16.35 -11.00 5.93
N GLU A 148 -16.38 -12.30 6.10
CA GLU A 148 -17.08 -12.92 7.21
C GLU A 148 -16.43 -12.55 8.54
N LYS A 149 -17.26 -12.24 9.51
CA LYS A 149 -16.82 -11.94 10.88
C LYS A 149 -16.86 -13.20 11.73
N ALA A 150 -15.79 -13.41 12.49
CA ALA A 150 -15.69 -14.52 13.43
C ALA A 150 -15.12 -14.02 14.77
N LYS A 151 -15.22 -14.87 15.79
CA LYS A 151 -14.68 -14.59 17.13
C LYS A 151 -13.61 -15.63 17.47
N ILE A 152 -12.49 -15.18 18.05
CA ILE A 152 -11.43 -16.05 18.54
C ILE A 152 -11.90 -16.72 19.81
N ARG A 153 -12.00 -18.07 19.77
CA ARG A 153 -12.37 -18.90 20.94
C ARG A 153 -11.15 -19.26 21.79
N GLY A 154 -10.00 -19.41 21.17
CA GLY A 154 -8.77 -19.80 21.84
C GLY A 154 -7.55 -19.60 20.97
N ILE A 155 -6.42 -19.43 21.60
CA ILE A 155 -5.12 -19.21 20.98
C ILE A 155 -4.11 -20.17 21.56
N GLN A 156 -3.29 -20.80 20.72
CA GLN A 156 -2.13 -21.60 21.13
C GLN A 156 -0.87 -21.10 20.43
N SER A 157 0.21 -20.95 21.18
CA SER A 157 1.55 -20.69 20.66
C SER A 157 2.54 -21.67 21.27
N HIS A 158 3.41 -22.26 20.45
CA HIS A 158 4.38 -23.30 20.87
C HIS A 158 3.74 -24.45 21.68
N GLY A 159 2.53 -24.87 21.29
CA GLY A 159 1.80 -25.98 21.94
C GLY A 159 1.11 -25.59 23.26
N LYS A 160 1.24 -24.36 23.74
CA LYS A 160 0.62 -23.85 24.98
C LYS A 160 -0.52 -22.89 24.70
N ALA A 161 -1.58 -22.99 25.50
CA ALA A 161 -2.66 -22.00 25.46
C ALA A 161 -2.16 -20.65 25.98
N VAL A 162 -2.47 -19.57 25.25
CA VAL A 162 -2.10 -18.21 25.60
C VAL A 162 -3.30 -17.26 25.49
N LYS A 163 -3.29 -16.16 26.24
CA LYS A 163 -4.38 -15.17 26.20
C LYS A 163 -4.28 -14.21 25.01
N HIS A 164 -3.08 -13.89 24.58
CA HIS A 164 -2.80 -12.97 23.49
C HIS A 164 -1.57 -13.39 22.69
N ILE A 165 -1.43 -12.84 21.50
CA ILE A 165 -0.29 -13.02 20.59
C ILE A 165 0.09 -11.71 19.94
N ASN A 166 1.34 -11.62 19.50
CA ASN A 166 1.91 -10.45 18.86
C ASN A 166 2.49 -10.79 17.47
N ALA A 167 2.81 -9.74 16.70
CA ALA A 167 3.54 -9.89 15.45
C ALA A 167 4.82 -10.73 15.65
N GLY A 168 5.08 -11.66 14.73
CA GLY A 168 6.19 -12.64 14.79
C GLY A 168 5.81 -13.98 15.40
N ASP A 169 4.76 -14.08 16.22
CA ASP A 169 4.34 -15.33 16.84
C ASP A 169 3.80 -16.33 15.81
N ARG A 170 4.22 -17.59 15.94
CA ARG A 170 3.58 -18.70 15.23
C ARG A 170 2.47 -19.29 16.09
N VAL A 171 1.27 -19.34 15.54
CA VAL A 171 0.07 -19.58 16.33
C VAL A 171 -0.90 -20.55 15.68
N ALA A 172 -1.74 -21.16 16.53
CA ALA A 172 -2.96 -21.82 16.15
C ALA A 172 -4.16 -21.05 16.76
N LEU A 173 -5.07 -20.60 15.90
CA LEU A 173 -6.29 -19.90 16.29
C LEU A 173 -7.49 -20.82 16.16
N ASN A 174 -8.27 -20.94 17.22
CA ASN A 174 -9.57 -21.59 17.21
C ASN A 174 -10.66 -20.55 16.99
N LEU A 175 -11.47 -20.73 15.95
CA LEU A 175 -12.54 -19.81 15.58
C LEU A 175 -13.90 -20.35 15.96
N LYS A 176 -14.79 -19.45 16.42
CA LYS A 176 -16.18 -19.80 16.76
C LYS A 176 -17.06 -19.69 15.51
N ASN A 177 -17.90 -20.71 15.28
CA ASN A 177 -18.92 -20.72 14.23
C ASN A 177 -18.41 -20.58 12.79
N VAL A 178 -17.19 -21.03 12.51
CA VAL A 178 -16.60 -21.04 11.16
C VAL A 178 -16.39 -22.49 10.73
N LYS A 179 -16.77 -22.81 9.48
CA LYS A 179 -16.53 -24.14 8.91
C LYS A 179 -15.12 -24.19 8.29
N THR A 180 -14.49 -25.36 8.35
CA THR A 180 -13.16 -25.58 7.75
C THR A 180 -13.17 -25.34 6.24
N SER A 181 -14.32 -25.57 5.57
CA SER A 181 -14.52 -25.30 4.14
C SER A 181 -14.40 -23.83 3.74
N ASP A 182 -14.66 -22.93 4.68
CA ASP A 182 -14.76 -21.49 4.41
C ASP A 182 -13.39 -20.81 4.47
N ILE A 183 -12.39 -21.53 4.97
CA ILE A 183 -11.00 -21.06 5.09
C ILE A 183 -10.09 -21.94 4.26
N LYS A 184 -9.26 -21.32 3.42
CA LYS A 184 -8.25 -21.98 2.60
C LYS A 184 -6.85 -21.49 2.95
N ARG A 185 -5.85 -22.24 2.55
CA ARG A 185 -4.48 -21.72 2.54
C ARG A 185 -4.44 -20.44 1.69
N GLY A 186 -3.81 -19.38 2.22
CA GLY A 186 -3.80 -18.07 1.57
C GLY A 186 -4.92 -17.13 2.02
N THR A 187 -5.91 -17.61 2.77
CA THR A 187 -6.87 -16.74 3.49
C THR A 187 -6.12 -15.82 4.45
N VAL A 188 -6.57 -14.59 4.56
CA VAL A 188 -6.03 -13.62 5.53
C VAL A 188 -7.07 -13.40 6.62
N ILE A 189 -6.63 -13.47 7.87
CA ILE A 189 -7.44 -13.10 9.03
C ILE A 189 -6.90 -11.78 9.56
N SER A 190 -7.78 -10.82 9.81
CA SER A 190 -7.38 -9.49 10.26
C SER A 190 -8.39 -8.86 11.22
N THR A 191 -7.99 -7.75 11.83
CA THR A 191 -8.93 -6.81 12.47
C THR A 191 -10.02 -6.45 11.46
N PRO A 192 -11.31 -6.34 11.87
CA PRO A 192 -12.41 -6.02 10.97
C PRO A 192 -12.20 -4.70 10.22
N ASN A 193 -12.55 -4.68 8.93
CA ASN A 193 -12.42 -3.53 8.02
C ASN A 193 -10.98 -2.99 7.86
N LEU A 194 -9.98 -3.84 8.07
CA LEU A 194 -8.58 -3.44 7.93
C LEU A 194 -8.12 -3.47 6.48
N LEU A 195 -8.38 -4.56 5.78
CA LEU A 195 -7.89 -4.80 4.43
C LEU A 195 -8.97 -4.59 3.38
N LYS A 196 -8.57 -4.02 2.26
CA LYS A 196 -9.40 -3.96 1.06
C LYS A 196 -8.99 -5.06 0.09
N SER A 197 -9.97 -5.71 -0.51
CA SER A 197 -9.75 -6.66 -1.59
C SER A 197 -9.49 -5.93 -2.91
N SER A 198 -8.49 -6.37 -3.67
CA SER A 198 -8.17 -5.81 -4.99
C SER A 198 -7.52 -6.84 -5.89
N SER A 199 -7.82 -6.77 -7.17
CA SER A 199 -7.11 -7.47 -8.24
C SER A 199 -6.10 -6.58 -8.99
N LEU A 200 -6.09 -5.26 -8.69
CA LEU A 200 -5.15 -4.31 -9.29
C LEU A 200 -4.16 -3.81 -8.22
N ILE A 201 -2.87 -4.03 -8.45
CA ILE A 201 -1.81 -3.60 -7.55
C ILE A 201 -0.64 -3.01 -8.33
N ILE A 202 0.11 -2.12 -7.68
CA ILE A 202 1.42 -1.67 -8.15
C ILE A 202 2.48 -2.31 -7.27
N ILE A 203 3.50 -2.88 -7.91
CA ILE A 203 4.59 -3.56 -7.23
C ILE A 203 5.95 -3.02 -7.69
N TYR A 204 6.93 -3.03 -6.79
CA TYR A 204 8.33 -2.99 -7.18
C TYR A 204 8.78 -4.41 -7.49
N LEU A 205 9.18 -4.66 -8.72
CA LEU A 205 9.60 -5.94 -9.23
C LEU A 205 11.11 -5.93 -9.50
N LYS A 206 11.81 -6.94 -8.99
CA LYS A 206 13.24 -7.17 -9.21
C LYS A 206 13.45 -8.56 -9.76
N MET A 207 14.05 -8.66 -10.94
CA MET A 207 14.43 -9.92 -11.54
C MET A 207 15.63 -10.55 -10.83
N ASN A 208 15.62 -11.88 -10.69
CA ASN A 208 16.79 -12.63 -10.23
C ASN A 208 17.94 -12.46 -11.22
N LYS A 209 19.17 -12.33 -10.70
CA LYS A 209 20.35 -12.12 -11.56
C LYS A 209 20.70 -13.34 -12.41
N ASN A 210 20.51 -14.54 -11.84
CA ASN A 210 20.93 -15.79 -12.45
C ASN A 210 19.82 -16.48 -13.27
N THR A 211 18.73 -15.75 -13.56
CA THR A 211 17.65 -16.30 -14.38
C THR A 211 17.92 -16.08 -15.88
N SER A 212 17.65 -17.11 -16.68
CA SER A 212 17.63 -16.99 -18.15
C SER A 212 16.29 -16.46 -18.68
N TRP A 213 15.32 -16.20 -17.80
CA TRP A 213 13.99 -15.77 -18.16
C TRP A 213 13.91 -14.25 -18.26
N LYS A 214 13.01 -13.79 -19.16
CA LYS A 214 12.59 -12.40 -19.29
C LYS A 214 11.10 -12.30 -18.99
N ILE A 215 10.69 -11.24 -18.33
CA ILE A 215 9.27 -10.94 -18.16
C ILE A 215 8.85 -10.01 -19.29
N LYS A 216 7.97 -10.48 -20.17
CA LYS A 216 7.41 -9.69 -21.27
C LYS A 216 6.19 -8.90 -20.81
N ASN A 217 5.93 -7.76 -21.46
CA ASN A 217 4.73 -6.98 -21.19
C ASN A 217 3.45 -7.82 -21.39
N LYS A 218 2.50 -7.72 -20.44
CA LYS A 218 1.25 -8.50 -20.38
C LYS A 218 1.42 -10.01 -20.19
N GLN A 219 2.62 -10.47 -19.86
CA GLN A 219 2.85 -11.88 -19.58
C GLN A 219 2.06 -12.35 -18.37
N ARG A 220 1.45 -13.53 -18.48
CA ARG A 220 0.76 -14.23 -17.39
C ARG A 220 1.78 -14.98 -16.55
N LEU A 221 1.81 -14.71 -15.25
CA LEU A 221 2.78 -15.25 -14.31
C LEU A 221 2.08 -15.72 -13.02
N ARG A 222 2.79 -16.50 -12.24
CA ARG A 222 2.33 -17.03 -10.96
C ARG A 222 2.95 -16.23 -9.82
N PHE A 223 2.10 -15.57 -9.04
CA PHE A 223 2.48 -14.75 -7.90
C PHE A 223 2.24 -15.49 -6.58
N TYR A 224 3.15 -15.34 -5.64
CA TYR A 224 3.05 -15.88 -4.30
C TYR A 224 3.14 -14.75 -3.28
N PHE A 225 2.02 -14.44 -2.63
CA PHE A 225 1.92 -13.48 -1.54
C PHE A 225 1.78 -14.24 -0.22
N GLY A 226 2.84 -14.34 0.58
CA GLY A 226 2.85 -15.16 1.79
C GLY A 226 2.51 -16.63 1.47
N THR A 227 1.32 -17.07 1.85
CA THR A 227 0.81 -18.43 1.61
C THR A 227 -0.14 -18.54 0.43
N LEU A 228 -0.57 -17.41 -0.14
CA LEU A 228 -1.48 -17.32 -1.27
C LEU A 228 -0.72 -17.49 -2.59
N GLU A 229 -1.28 -18.28 -3.50
CA GLU A 229 -0.88 -18.37 -4.90
C GLU A 229 -1.99 -17.80 -5.78
N VAL A 230 -1.62 -16.92 -6.72
CA VAL A 230 -2.56 -16.32 -7.67
C VAL A 230 -1.88 -16.05 -9.00
N LEU A 231 -2.64 -16.14 -10.09
CA LEU A 231 -2.19 -15.80 -11.42
C LEU A 231 -2.48 -14.32 -11.71
N GLY A 232 -1.60 -13.70 -12.51
CA GLY A 232 -1.78 -12.30 -12.88
C GLY A 232 -0.96 -11.94 -14.12
N ARG A 233 -1.23 -10.76 -14.65
CA ARG A 233 -0.53 -10.19 -15.81
C ARG A 233 0.24 -8.95 -15.40
N VAL A 234 1.51 -8.90 -15.80
CA VAL A 234 2.39 -7.75 -15.57
C VAL A 234 2.26 -6.76 -16.71
N THR A 235 2.06 -5.50 -16.39
CA THR A 235 2.14 -4.39 -17.36
C THR A 235 3.37 -3.55 -17.03
N LEU A 236 4.34 -3.57 -17.93
CA LEU A 236 5.56 -2.75 -17.88
C LEU A 236 5.23 -1.31 -18.32
N CYS A 237 6.01 -0.32 -17.86
CA CYS A 237 5.76 1.09 -18.19
C CYS A 237 6.13 1.40 -19.64
N ASP A 238 7.43 1.44 -19.93
CA ASP A 238 7.94 1.98 -21.18
C ASP A 238 8.79 0.96 -21.96
N ARG A 239 8.84 -0.28 -21.50
CA ARG A 239 9.63 -1.34 -22.13
C ARG A 239 8.79 -2.57 -22.47
N MET A 240 9.30 -3.37 -23.42
CA MET A 240 8.62 -4.57 -23.89
C MET A 240 8.96 -5.81 -23.06
N ALA A 241 10.09 -5.80 -22.37
CA ALA A 241 10.54 -6.88 -21.51
C ALA A 241 11.47 -6.37 -20.39
N LEU A 242 11.54 -7.14 -19.30
CA LEU A 242 12.44 -6.95 -18.17
C LEU A 242 13.42 -8.12 -18.14
N ASP A 243 14.70 -7.83 -18.17
CA ASP A 243 15.79 -8.81 -18.22
C ASP A 243 16.32 -9.20 -16.83
N ALA A 244 17.17 -10.22 -16.79
CA ALA A 244 17.80 -10.69 -15.54
C ALA A 244 18.52 -9.56 -14.80
N GLY A 245 18.30 -9.46 -13.48
CA GLY A 245 18.89 -8.44 -12.62
C GLY A 245 18.27 -7.06 -12.71
N GLU A 246 17.41 -6.80 -13.70
CA GLU A 246 16.68 -5.53 -13.82
C GLU A 246 15.56 -5.38 -12.80
N ARG A 247 15.10 -4.14 -12.61
CA ARG A 247 14.06 -3.78 -11.64
C ARG A 247 13.20 -2.66 -12.19
N GLU A 248 11.91 -2.69 -11.86
CA GLU A 248 10.94 -1.68 -12.30
C GLU A 248 9.70 -1.68 -11.39
N ASN A 249 9.08 -0.52 -11.24
CA ASN A 249 7.71 -0.45 -10.71
C ASN A 249 6.74 -0.85 -11.82
N VAL A 250 5.89 -1.82 -11.59
CA VAL A 250 4.98 -2.38 -12.61
C VAL A 250 3.56 -2.48 -12.08
N ILE A 251 2.58 -2.43 -13.00
CA ILE A 251 1.18 -2.68 -12.70
C ILE A 251 0.91 -4.17 -12.86
N VAL A 252 0.22 -4.77 -11.89
CA VAL A 252 -0.21 -6.16 -11.97
C VAL A 252 -1.72 -6.24 -11.89
N GLN A 253 -2.32 -6.85 -12.91
CA GLN A 253 -3.71 -7.27 -12.90
C GLN A 253 -3.77 -8.74 -12.53
N LEU A 254 -4.25 -9.05 -11.35
CA LEU A 254 -4.48 -10.41 -10.86
C LEU A 254 -5.79 -10.98 -11.40
N GLU A 255 -5.89 -12.31 -11.50
CA GLU A 255 -7.10 -12.99 -11.97
C GLU A 255 -8.18 -13.11 -10.89
N THR A 256 -7.79 -12.94 -9.63
CA THR A 256 -8.71 -12.93 -8.48
C THR A 256 -8.32 -11.81 -7.54
N ASP A 257 -9.31 -11.30 -6.82
CA ASP A 257 -9.08 -10.34 -5.76
C ASP A 257 -8.30 -10.97 -4.61
N ILE A 258 -7.34 -10.20 -4.09
CA ILE A 258 -6.52 -10.59 -2.94
C ILE A 258 -6.57 -9.53 -1.85
N CYS A 259 -6.31 -9.95 -0.61
CA CYS A 259 -6.16 -9.06 0.53
C CYS A 259 -4.70 -9.09 0.99
N VAL A 260 -4.00 -8.01 0.70
CA VAL A 260 -2.57 -7.82 0.98
C VAL A 260 -2.35 -6.45 1.61
N ALA A 261 -1.14 -6.17 2.06
CA ALA A 261 -0.75 -4.88 2.61
C ALA A 261 0.41 -4.26 1.82
N LEU A 262 0.63 -2.96 2.02
CA LEU A 262 1.83 -2.29 1.54
C LEU A 262 3.05 -2.96 2.15
N ASP A 263 4.13 -3.03 1.38
CA ASP A 263 5.39 -3.73 1.71
C ASP A 263 5.28 -5.24 1.94
N ASP A 264 4.11 -5.86 1.68
CA ASP A 264 4.06 -7.30 1.57
C ASP A 264 5.01 -7.77 0.48
N LYS A 265 5.85 -8.73 0.85
CA LYS A 265 6.82 -9.34 -0.04
C LYS A 265 6.16 -10.42 -0.88
N PHE A 266 6.59 -10.55 -2.13
CA PHE A 266 6.11 -11.58 -3.03
C PHE A 266 7.25 -12.18 -3.84
N ILE A 267 7.01 -13.36 -4.40
CA ILE A 267 7.86 -13.97 -5.43
C ILE A 267 7.03 -14.27 -6.67
N ILE A 268 7.69 -14.27 -7.81
CA ILE A 268 7.12 -14.66 -9.10
C ILE A 268 7.79 -15.94 -9.58
N ARG A 269 6.95 -16.87 -10.01
CA ARG A 269 7.41 -18.10 -10.65
C ARG A 269 6.86 -18.23 -12.06
N THR A 270 7.59 -18.91 -12.90
CA THR A 270 7.12 -19.31 -14.24
C THR A 270 6.00 -20.34 -14.13
N TYR A 271 5.18 -20.44 -15.18
CA TYR A 271 4.09 -21.40 -15.21
C TYR A 271 4.59 -22.84 -15.37
N SER A 272 5.48 -23.06 -16.35
CA SER A 272 6.11 -24.37 -16.61
C SER A 272 7.41 -24.18 -17.40
N PRO A 273 8.54 -24.77 -16.97
CA PRO A 273 8.79 -25.36 -15.66
C PRO A 273 8.69 -24.32 -14.55
N MET A 274 8.34 -24.74 -13.32
CA MET A 274 8.16 -23.82 -12.20
C MET A 274 9.53 -23.38 -11.64
N LYS A 275 9.99 -22.19 -12.04
CA LYS A 275 11.25 -21.58 -11.55
C LYS A 275 10.95 -20.21 -10.93
N THR A 276 11.61 -19.89 -9.84
CA THR A 276 11.54 -18.55 -9.23
C THR A 276 12.38 -17.59 -10.09
N ILE A 277 11.74 -16.55 -10.64
CA ILE A 277 12.38 -15.63 -11.58
C ILE A 277 12.49 -14.19 -11.07
N ALA A 278 11.65 -13.81 -10.13
CA ALA A 278 11.60 -12.47 -9.61
C ALA A 278 10.98 -12.44 -8.22
N GLY A 279 11.14 -11.32 -7.55
CA GLY A 279 10.45 -10.99 -6.31
C GLY A 279 10.37 -9.47 -6.12
N GLY A 280 9.80 -9.05 -4.99
CA GLY A 280 9.68 -7.64 -4.68
C GLY A 280 8.71 -7.34 -3.56
N VAL A 281 8.17 -6.12 -3.58
CA VAL A 281 7.24 -5.61 -2.57
C VAL A 281 6.06 -4.91 -3.21
N ILE A 282 4.92 -4.89 -2.52
CA ILE A 282 3.72 -4.18 -2.93
C ILE A 282 3.89 -2.69 -2.59
N LEU A 283 3.74 -1.84 -3.60
CA LEU A 283 3.84 -0.39 -3.45
C LEU A 283 2.48 0.26 -3.25
N GLU A 284 1.44 -0.21 -3.95
CA GLU A 284 0.09 0.33 -3.87
C GLU A 284 -0.96 -0.74 -4.16
N ILE A 285 -2.11 -0.63 -3.49
CA ILE A 285 -3.25 -1.54 -3.61
C ILE A 285 -4.45 -0.74 -4.11
N ASN A 286 -5.11 -1.26 -5.15
CA ASN A 286 -6.26 -0.61 -5.78
C ASN A 286 -5.97 0.85 -6.19
N PRO A 287 -4.91 1.09 -7.01
CA PRO A 287 -4.60 2.44 -7.47
C PRO A 287 -5.75 3.03 -8.27
N GLU A 288 -6.02 4.32 -8.05
CA GLU A 288 -7.05 5.06 -8.77
C GLU A 288 -6.51 5.56 -10.12
N GLY A 289 -7.37 5.58 -11.14
CA GLY A 289 -7.05 6.09 -12.46
C GLY A 289 -6.99 5.03 -13.55
N THR A 290 -6.85 5.46 -14.78
CA THR A 290 -6.71 4.60 -15.95
C THR A 290 -5.29 4.02 -16.05
N LEU A 291 -5.12 2.89 -16.72
CA LEU A 291 -3.78 2.31 -16.97
C LEU A 291 -2.80 3.28 -17.64
N LYS A 292 -3.31 4.21 -18.46
CA LYS A 292 -2.52 5.24 -19.13
C LYS A 292 -2.00 6.29 -18.14
N GLU A 293 -2.80 6.69 -17.19
CA GLU A 293 -2.44 7.63 -16.13
C GLU A 293 -1.47 6.99 -15.14
N LEU A 294 -1.76 5.76 -14.70
CA LEU A 294 -0.91 5.00 -13.81
C LEU A 294 0.51 4.83 -14.39
N ARG A 295 0.64 4.47 -15.67
CA ARG A 295 1.95 4.33 -16.33
C ARG A 295 2.83 5.59 -16.22
N LYS A 296 2.24 6.78 -16.22
CA LYS A 296 2.99 8.04 -16.12
C LYS A 296 3.55 8.30 -14.72
N THR A 297 2.93 7.73 -13.71
CA THR A 297 3.20 8.07 -12.29
C THR A 297 3.90 6.98 -11.50
N ILE A 298 3.77 5.70 -11.92
CA ILE A 298 4.25 4.57 -11.11
C ILE A 298 5.77 4.55 -10.93
N SER A 299 6.54 5.03 -11.91
CA SER A 299 8.00 5.12 -11.80
C SER A 299 8.45 6.06 -10.68
N SER A 300 7.61 7.03 -10.31
CA SER A 300 7.87 8.00 -9.25
C SER A 300 7.52 7.49 -7.85
N ILE A 301 6.84 6.35 -7.72
CA ILE A 301 6.48 5.79 -6.39
C ILE A 301 7.74 5.30 -5.68
N PRO A 302 8.07 5.86 -4.50
CA PRO A 302 9.28 5.47 -3.78
C PRO A 302 9.23 4.05 -3.23
N LEU A 303 10.39 3.38 -3.21
CA LEU A 303 10.53 2.06 -2.60
C LEU A 303 10.52 2.15 -1.07
N ILE A 304 11.15 3.20 -0.51
CA ILE A 304 11.23 3.41 0.94
C ILE A 304 9.84 3.81 1.45
N ILE A 305 9.33 3.11 2.46
CA ILE A 305 7.93 3.22 2.92
C ILE A 305 7.59 4.62 3.43
N GLU A 306 8.49 5.28 4.15
CA GLU A 306 8.27 6.64 4.65
C GLU A 306 8.23 7.69 3.54
N ASP A 307 9.11 7.56 2.52
CA ASP A 307 9.10 8.44 1.34
C ASP A 307 7.84 8.20 0.50
N ARG A 308 7.37 6.96 0.44
CA ARG A 308 6.11 6.59 -0.20
C ARG A 308 4.90 7.17 0.54
N PHE A 309 4.93 7.21 1.88
CA PHE A 309 3.91 7.92 2.66
C PHE A 309 3.85 9.39 2.27
N TYR A 310 5.00 10.09 2.26
CA TYR A 310 5.08 11.48 1.84
C TYR A 310 4.60 11.69 0.39
N PHE A 311 5.00 10.79 -0.51
CA PHE A 311 4.56 10.80 -1.91
C PHE A 311 3.03 10.70 -2.01
N PHE A 312 2.39 9.79 -1.29
CA PHE A 312 0.94 9.64 -1.31
C PHE A 312 0.21 10.83 -0.68
N VAL A 313 0.74 11.40 0.40
CA VAL A 313 0.17 12.63 0.99
C VAL A 313 0.15 13.77 -0.04
N ASN A 314 1.24 13.93 -0.79
CA ASN A 314 1.30 14.95 -1.85
C ASN A 314 0.38 14.64 -3.04
N ARG A 315 0.36 13.40 -3.50
CA ARG A 315 -0.47 12.97 -4.64
C ARG A 315 -1.95 13.14 -4.35
N ASP A 316 -2.36 12.76 -3.16
CA ASP A 316 -3.75 12.80 -2.73
C ASP A 316 -4.18 14.18 -2.18
N ARG A 317 -3.43 15.25 -2.53
CA ARG A 317 -3.60 16.61 -2.00
C ARG A 317 -5.02 17.18 -2.10
N ILE A 318 -5.76 16.84 -3.15
CA ILE A 318 -7.14 17.33 -3.36
C ILE A 318 -8.18 16.52 -2.56
N LYS A 319 -7.81 15.36 -2.05
CA LYS A 319 -8.62 14.48 -1.20
C LYS A 319 -7.78 13.98 -0.01
N PRO A 320 -7.27 14.89 0.81
CA PRO A 320 -6.36 14.51 1.89
C PRO A 320 -7.05 13.62 2.92
N LYS A 321 -6.27 12.71 3.48
CA LYS A 321 -6.75 11.72 4.45
C LYS A 321 -6.30 12.10 5.86
N ASN A 322 -7.03 11.63 6.87
CA ASN A 322 -6.64 11.79 8.27
C ASN A 322 -5.57 10.78 8.69
N SER A 323 -4.91 11.03 9.83
CA SER A 323 -3.85 10.18 10.37
C SER A 323 -4.30 8.74 10.54
N HIS A 324 -5.51 8.49 11.03
CA HIS A 324 -6.03 7.14 11.26
C HIS A 324 -6.23 6.34 9.96
N VAL A 325 -6.61 7.01 8.86
CA VAL A 325 -6.68 6.36 7.55
C VAL A 325 -5.29 5.97 7.07
N TRP A 326 -4.28 6.82 7.30
CA TRP A 326 -2.90 6.51 6.96
C TRP A 326 -2.33 5.36 7.80
N GLU A 327 -2.64 5.31 9.11
CA GLU A 327 -2.30 4.17 9.98
C GLU A 327 -2.81 2.85 9.44
N LYS A 328 -4.05 2.83 8.94
CA LYS A 328 -4.65 1.63 8.31
C LYS A 328 -4.00 1.29 6.97
N ILE A 329 -3.74 2.28 6.11
CA ILE A 329 -3.12 2.05 4.80
C ILE A 329 -1.73 1.46 4.95
N PHE A 330 -0.93 2.01 5.88
CA PHE A 330 0.45 1.59 6.10
C PHE A 330 0.61 0.48 7.15
N LEU A 331 -0.48 0.07 7.80
CA LEU A 331 -0.51 -0.89 8.93
C LEU A 331 0.50 -0.55 10.05
N ASN A 332 0.71 0.74 10.28
CA ASN A 332 1.67 1.24 11.26
C ASN A 332 1.00 1.83 12.49
N SER A 333 1.76 1.96 13.57
CA SER A 333 1.29 2.60 14.79
C SER A 333 1.16 4.12 14.63
N SER A 334 0.27 4.73 15.43
CA SER A 334 0.12 6.18 15.49
C SER A 334 1.44 6.89 15.74
N ALA A 335 2.30 6.34 16.61
CA ALA A 335 3.61 6.90 16.93
C ALA A 335 4.53 7.00 15.69
N LEU A 336 4.49 6.01 14.82
CA LEU A 336 5.30 5.97 13.60
C LEU A 336 4.80 6.97 12.57
N ILE A 337 3.48 7.07 12.39
CA ILE A 337 2.86 8.08 11.50
C ILE A 337 3.16 9.50 12.02
N GLU A 338 3.10 9.75 13.34
CA GLU A 338 3.49 11.04 13.93
C GLU A 338 5.00 11.33 13.74
N GLY A 339 5.86 10.32 13.82
CA GLY A 339 7.28 10.43 13.47
C GLY A 339 7.48 10.88 12.04
N TRP A 340 6.79 10.27 11.08
CA TRP A 340 6.84 10.67 9.66
C TRP A 340 6.25 12.05 9.43
N LYS A 341 5.15 12.39 10.09
CA LYS A 341 4.56 13.74 10.05
C LYS A 341 5.56 14.80 10.47
N THR A 342 6.29 14.55 11.57
CA THR A 342 7.33 15.45 12.07
C THR A 342 8.51 15.52 11.10
N LYS A 343 9.01 14.39 10.63
CA LYS A 343 10.13 14.30 9.68
C LYS A 343 9.86 15.11 8.40
N PHE A 344 8.67 14.97 7.82
CA PHE A 344 8.30 15.65 6.58
C PHE A 344 7.62 17.01 6.79
N LYS A 345 7.54 17.49 8.03
CA LYS A 345 6.90 18.77 8.40
C LYS A 345 5.49 18.89 7.84
N LEU A 346 4.70 17.82 7.94
CA LEU A 346 3.32 17.82 7.48
C LEU A 346 2.43 18.68 8.38
N ILE A 347 1.46 19.34 7.77
CA ILE A 347 0.45 20.14 8.46
C ILE A 347 -0.74 19.23 8.77
N SER A 348 -1.27 19.38 9.99
CA SER A 348 -2.52 18.73 10.40
C SER A 348 -3.55 19.80 10.72
N SER A 349 -4.64 19.82 9.97
CA SER A 349 -5.76 20.73 10.17
C SER A 349 -7.06 19.99 9.84
N ASN A 350 -8.15 20.23 10.58
CA ASN A 350 -9.42 19.53 10.40
C ASN A 350 -9.27 18.00 10.34
N SER A 351 -8.32 17.43 11.10
CA SER A 351 -7.99 16.00 11.14
C SER A 351 -7.33 15.43 9.87
N ILE A 352 -7.05 16.23 8.85
CA ILE A 352 -6.37 15.80 7.61
C ILE A 352 -4.88 16.14 7.63
N LEU A 353 -4.08 15.35 6.90
CA LEU A 353 -2.65 15.58 6.71
C LEU A 353 -2.36 16.06 5.30
N TYR A 354 -1.58 17.14 5.19
CA TYR A 354 -1.15 17.69 3.92
C TYR A 354 0.20 18.42 4.03
N THR A 355 0.80 18.77 2.90
CA THR A 355 2.06 19.51 2.86
C THR A 355 1.81 21.00 2.64
N LYS A 356 2.75 21.84 3.07
CA LYS A 356 2.71 23.29 2.77
C LYS A 356 2.64 23.53 1.26
N ARG A 357 3.37 22.75 0.48
CA ARG A 357 3.32 22.81 -0.99
C ARG A 357 1.93 22.54 -1.53
N SER A 358 1.22 21.51 -1.00
CA SER A 358 -0.16 21.21 -1.40
C SER A 358 -1.11 22.37 -1.12
N GLU A 359 -0.93 23.06 0.02
CA GLU A 359 -1.69 24.28 0.37
C GLU A 359 -1.43 25.39 -0.64
N GLU A 360 -0.16 25.72 -0.89
CA GLU A 360 0.25 26.79 -1.82
C GLU A 360 -0.23 26.52 -3.27
N GLU A 361 -0.07 25.29 -3.75
CA GLU A 361 -0.55 24.88 -5.07
C GLU A 361 -2.08 25.00 -5.18
N SER A 362 -2.82 24.61 -4.14
CA SER A 362 -4.28 24.68 -4.13
C SER A 362 -4.80 26.13 -4.03
N ILE A 363 -4.15 26.98 -3.26
CA ILE A 363 -4.44 28.43 -3.22
C ILE A 363 -4.30 29.03 -4.63
N LYS A 364 -3.21 28.72 -5.33
CA LYS A 364 -2.97 29.19 -6.69
C LYS A 364 -4.00 28.63 -7.67
N GLU A 365 -4.29 27.33 -7.59
CA GLU A 365 -5.29 26.66 -8.44
C GLU A 365 -6.68 27.28 -8.26
N MET A 366 -7.10 27.54 -7.03
CA MET A 366 -8.35 28.20 -6.69
C MET A 366 -8.41 29.63 -7.25
N SER A 367 -7.33 30.40 -7.06
CA SER A 367 -7.27 31.77 -7.57
C SER A 367 -7.39 31.83 -9.09
N LEU A 368 -6.70 30.93 -9.80
CA LEU A 368 -6.79 30.83 -11.27
C LEU A 368 -8.18 30.40 -11.73
N PHE A 369 -8.80 29.45 -11.01
CA PHE A 369 -10.15 28.99 -11.29
C PHE A 369 -11.17 30.12 -11.15
N LEU A 370 -11.07 30.93 -10.09
CA LEU A 370 -11.93 32.09 -9.89
C LEU A 370 -11.80 33.10 -11.03
N ASP A 371 -10.55 33.44 -11.42
CA ASP A 371 -10.29 34.37 -12.50
C ASP A 371 -10.84 33.87 -13.84
N ASP A 372 -10.68 32.59 -14.15
CA ASP A 372 -11.23 31.97 -15.37
C ASP A 372 -12.77 31.93 -15.35
N SER A 373 -13.36 31.64 -14.19
CA SER A 373 -14.81 31.61 -14.00
C SER A 373 -15.44 32.98 -14.24
N TYR A 374 -14.82 34.05 -13.72
CA TYR A 374 -15.30 35.43 -13.94
C TYR A 374 -15.11 35.89 -15.38
N LYS A 375 -14.05 35.45 -16.07
CA LYS A 375 -13.89 35.71 -17.52
C LYS A 375 -14.96 35.04 -18.37
N LYS A 376 -15.33 33.80 -18.01
CA LYS A 376 -16.36 33.02 -18.73
C LYS A 376 -17.77 33.54 -18.46
N ASN A 377 -18.03 33.96 -17.23
CA ASN A 377 -19.33 34.48 -16.83
C ASN A 377 -19.18 35.65 -15.86
N PRO A 378 -19.04 36.90 -16.37
CA PRO A 378 -18.84 38.08 -15.54
C PRO A 378 -20.07 38.46 -14.69
N PHE A 379 -21.24 37.90 -14.95
CA PHE A 379 -22.45 38.13 -14.18
C PHE A 379 -22.51 37.29 -12.90
N ARG A 380 -21.85 36.11 -12.88
CA ARG A 380 -21.82 35.23 -11.72
C ARG A 380 -20.67 35.62 -10.80
N LYS A 381 -20.88 36.59 -9.92
CA LYS A 381 -19.87 37.04 -8.94
C LYS A 381 -19.65 36.05 -7.83
N ILE A 382 -20.72 35.42 -7.37
CA ILE A 382 -20.72 34.50 -6.22
C ILE A 382 -20.64 33.06 -6.72
N LEU A 383 -19.69 32.31 -6.23
CA LEU A 383 -19.50 30.90 -6.54
C LEU A 383 -19.78 30.04 -5.31
N ASN A 384 -20.54 28.97 -5.51
CA ASN A 384 -20.88 28.01 -4.46
C ASN A 384 -19.82 26.91 -4.36
N ASP A 385 -19.75 26.25 -3.21
CA ASP A 385 -18.83 25.15 -2.93
C ASP A 385 -18.95 24.00 -3.94
N ASP A 386 -20.18 23.63 -4.34
CA ASP A 386 -20.44 22.56 -5.30
C ASP A 386 -19.76 22.77 -6.66
N ILE A 387 -19.68 24.04 -7.11
CA ILE A 387 -19.02 24.40 -8.36
C ILE A 387 -17.52 24.08 -8.28
N ILE A 388 -16.89 24.44 -7.16
CA ILE A 388 -15.47 24.18 -6.93
C ILE A 388 -15.20 22.68 -6.79
N ILE A 389 -15.99 22.00 -5.95
CA ILE A 389 -15.87 20.55 -5.72
C ILE A 389 -15.97 19.80 -7.06
N THR A 390 -16.96 20.14 -7.87
CA THR A 390 -17.19 19.49 -9.15
C THR A 390 -16.08 19.83 -10.17
N SER A 391 -15.66 21.09 -10.23
CA SER A 391 -14.71 21.55 -11.25
C SER A 391 -13.27 21.18 -10.95
N LEU A 392 -12.84 21.26 -9.69
CA LEU A 392 -11.47 20.95 -9.25
C LEU A 392 -11.32 19.51 -8.71
N GLY A 393 -12.43 18.79 -8.51
CA GLY A 393 -12.43 17.43 -7.95
C GLY A 393 -12.01 17.36 -6.47
N TRP A 394 -12.10 18.50 -5.74
CA TRP A 394 -11.68 18.60 -4.36
C TRP A 394 -12.68 17.91 -3.43
N SER A 395 -12.20 17.43 -2.28
CA SER A 395 -13.09 17.02 -1.18
C SER A 395 -13.60 18.25 -0.42
N GLU A 396 -14.78 18.14 0.18
CA GLU A 396 -15.38 19.20 1.02
C GLU A 396 -14.42 19.68 2.11
N ILE A 397 -13.82 18.75 2.84
CA ILE A 397 -12.85 19.05 3.92
C ILE A 397 -11.65 19.84 3.40
N TRP A 398 -11.17 19.50 2.18
CA TRP A 398 -10.07 20.24 1.58
C TRP A 398 -10.47 21.64 1.17
N LEU A 399 -11.63 21.78 0.54
CA LEU A 399 -12.18 23.08 0.17
C LEU A 399 -12.34 23.95 1.42
N ASP A 400 -12.92 23.45 2.50
CA ASP A 400 -13.08 24.19 3.76
C ASP A 400 -11.74 24.63 4.36
N THR A 401 -10.73 23.76 4.25
CA THR A 401 -9.38 24.07 4.76
C THR A 401 -8.75 25.21 3.97
N ILE A 402 -8.82 25.14 2.64
CA ILE A 402 -8.26 26.17 1.76
C ILE A 402 -9.08 27.49 1.82
N LYS A 403 -10.41 27.42 1.91
CA LYS A 403 -11.28 28.60 2.08
C LYS A 403 -10.91 29.39 3.32
N LYS A 404 -10.75 28.73 4.47
CA LYS A 404 -10.33 29.39 5.72
C LYS A 404 -9.03 30.18 5.51
N LYS A 405 -8.07 29.57 4.80
CA LYS A 405 -6.79 30.21 4.49
C LYS A 405 -6.94 31.41 3.56
N LEU A 406 -7.71 31.26 2.50
CA LEU A 406 -7.98 32.34 1.53
C LEU A 406 -8.71 33.54 2.17
N ILE A 407 -9.61 33.28 3.12
CA ILE A 407 -10.28 34.33 3.90
C ILE A 407 -9.28 35.05 4.82
N GLN A 408 -8.41 34.29 5.54
CA GLN A 408 -7.37 34.88 6.39
C GLN A 408 -6.39 35.76 5.61
N GLU A 409 -6.07 35.37 4.37
CA GLU A 409 -5.20 36.12 3.48
C GLU A 409 -5.92 37.22 2.69
N ASN A 410 -7.23 37.43 2.96
CA ASN A 410 -8.08 38.42 2.29
C ASN A 410 -8.13 38.26 0.76
N ILE A 411 -8.04 37.02 0.28
CA ILE A 411 -8.14 36.67 -1.15
C ILE A 411 -9.59 36.47 -1.57
N ILE A 412 -10.41 35.89 -0.69
CA ILE A 412 -11.85 35.69 -0.88
C ILE A 412 -12.65 36.26 0.29
N LYS A 413 -13.90 36.61 0.06
CA LYS A 413 -14.88 36.91 1.10
C LYS A 413 -16.15 36.07 0.91
N ILE A 414 -16.87 35.81 1.99
CA ILE A 414 -18.16 35.10 1.97
C ILE A 414 -19.26 36.16 1.76
N GLU A 415 -20.20 35.85 0.87
CA GLU A 415 -21.34 36.71 0.56
C GLU A 415 -22.49 35.82 0.02
N ASP A 416 -23.71 36.06 0.47
CA ASP A 416 -24.96 35.39 0.01
C ASP A 416 -24.89 33.88 -0.20
N GLY A 417 -24.29 33.13 0.76
CA GLY A 417 -24.21 31.68 0.73
C GLY A 417 -23.13 31.09 -0.20
N GLY A 418 -22.29 31.95 -0.77
CA GLY A 418 -21.13 31.58 -1.55
C GLY A 418 -19.92 32.42 -1.19
N PHE A 419 -18.98 32.53 -2.10
CA PHE A 419 -17.78 33.35 -1.91
C PHE A 419 -17.39 34.05 -3.22
N LEU A 420 -16.70 35.17 -3.07
CA LEU A 420 -16.14 35.91 -4.19
C LEU A 420 -14.68 36.30 -3.93
N LYS A 421 -13.93 36.51 -5.00
CA LYS A 421 -12.55 36.98 -4.94
C LYS A 421 -12.51 38.47 -4.61
N VAL A 422 -11.71 38.87 -3.61
CA VAL A 422 -11.53 40.28 -3.25
C VAL A 422 -10.81 41.03 -4.37
N GLY A 423 -11.33 42.22 -4.73
CA GLY A 423 -10.74 43.03 -5.80
C GLY A 423 -10.93 42.46 -7.21
N ALA A 424 -11.83 41.48 -7.40
CA ALA A 424 -12.13 41.01 -8.75
C ALA A 424 -12.75 42.13 -9.61
N THR A 425 -12.07 42.50 -10.68
CA THR A 425 -12.61 43.40 -11.71
C THR A 425 -13.39 42.57 -12.72
N LEU A 426 -14.69 42.81 -12.78
CA LEU A 426 -15.57 42.16 -13.74
C LEU A 426 -15.51 42.91 -15.05
N ASN A 427 -14.90 42.31 -16.06
CA ASN A 427 -14.81 42.92 -17.39
C ASN A 427 -15.97 42.45 -18.26
N PHE A 428 -16.99 43.27 -18.36
CA PHE A 428 -18.11 43.04 -19.28
C PHE A 428 -17.69 43.32 -20.71
N SER A 429 -18.01 42.42 -21.63
CA SER A 429 -17.88 42.72 -23.06
C SER A 429 -18.89 43.82 -23.48
N LYS A 430 -18.65 44.49 -24.62
CA LYS A 430 -19.64 45.44 -25.17
C LYS A 430 -21.03 44.81 -25.33
N LYS A 431 -21.08 43.55 -25.74
CA LYS A 431 -22.34 42.77 -25.85
C LYS A 431 -23.01 42.51 -24.50
N ASP A 432 -22.24 42.27 -23.44
CA ASP A 432 -22.76 42.06 -22.09
C ASP A 432 -23.35 43.37 -21.54
N LEU A 433 -22.67 44.52 -21.76
CA LEU A 433 -23.16 45.83 -21.35
C LEU A 433 -24.45 46.22 -22.11
N GLU A 434 -24.54 45.95 -23.42
CA GLU A 434 -25.76 46.13 -24.20
C GLU A 434 -26.92 45.26 -23.67
N LEU A 435 -26.65 44.02 -23.26
CA LEU A 435 -27.65 43.14 -22.66
C LEU A 435 -28.15 43.66 -21.31
N LEU A 436 -27.24 44.13 -20.44
CA LEU A 436 -27.60 44.73 -19.16
C LEU A 436 -28.48 45.98 -19.35
N ASN A 437 -28.05 46.93 -20.20
CA ASN A 437 -28.81 48.16 -20.49
C ASN A 437 -30.20 47.86 -21.07
N ARG A 438 -30.31 46.81 -21.90
CA ARG A 438 -31.63 46.36 -22.43
C ARG A 438 -32.47 45.75 -21.31
N LEU A 439 -31.88 44.96 -20.41
CA LEU A 439 -32.59 44.37 -19.28
C LEU A 439 -33.09 45.45 -18.33
N GLU A 440 -32.23 46.41 -17.96
CA GLU A 440 -32.60 47.54 -17.11
C GLU A 440 -33.75 48.36 -17.75
N SER A 441 -33.65 48.68 -19.02
CA SER A 441 -34.71 49.39 -19.77
C SER A 441 -36.04 48.63 -19.80
N ILE A 442 -36.01 47.28 -19.81
CA ILE A 442 -37.21 46.45 -19.76
C ILE A 442 -37.83 46.47 -18.34
N ILE A 443 -37.00 46.41 -17.31
CA ILE A 443 -37.43 46.43 -15.91
C ILE A 443 -38.04 47.82 -15.58
N GLU A 444 -37.38 48.88 -15.98
CA GLU A 444 -37.87 50.27 -15.77
C GLU A 444 -39.21 50.57 -16.48
N LYS A 445 -39.42 49.99 -17.68
CA LYS A 445 -40.66 50.14 -18.43
C LYS A 445 -41.81 49.25 -17.98
N SER A 446 -41.55 48.31 -17.13
CA SER A 446 -42.54 47.33 -16.62
C SER A 446 -43.25 47.82 -15.37
N GLU A 447 -43.79 49.03 -15.32
CA GLU A 447 -44.57 49.60 -14.23
C GLU A 447 -45.39 48.50 -13.50
N LEU A 448 -45.00 48.04 -12.29
CA LEU A 448 -45.75 47.12 -11.39
C LEU A 448 -46.10 45.73 -11.91
N ASP A 449 -45.91 45.38 -13.19
CA ASP A 449 -46.11 44.02 -13.70
C ASP A 449 -44.83 43.18 -13.47
N GLN A 450 -44.90 42.17 -12.63
CA GLN A 450 -43.81 41.24 -12.38
C GLN A 450 -43.42 40.50 -13.67
N ILE A 451 -42.30 40.91 -14.28
CA ILE A 451 -41.75 40.16 -15.40
C ILE A 451 -41.26 38.78 -14.89
N SER A 452 -41.94 37.72 -15.25
CA SER A 452 -41.50 36.38 -14.95
C SER A 452 -40.15 36.14 -15.60
N ILE A 453 -39.16 35.72 -14.81
CA ILE A 453 -37.80 35.30 -15.26
C ILE A 453 -37.87 34.35 -16.48
N LYS A 454 -38.92 33.54 -16.59
CA LYS A 454 -39.16 32.63 -17.71
C LYS A 454 -39.43 33.31 -19.04
N LYS A 455 -39.86 34.56 -19.05
CA LYS A 455 -40.15 35.36 -20.29
C LYS A 455 -38.94 36.12 -20.78
N ILE A 456 -37.96 36.41 -19.92
CA ILE A 456 -36.76 37.21 -20.24
C ILE A 456 -35.92 36.60 -21.40
N PRO A 457 -35.71 35.29 -21.53
CA PRO A 457 -34.96 34.70 -22.65
C PRO A 457 -35.57 35.05 -24.01
N GLY A 458 -36.88 35.01 -24.12
CA GLY A 458 -37.60 35.36 -25.35
C GLY A 458 -37.50 36.85 -25.69
N ILE A 459 -37.58 37.71 -24.69
CA ILE A 459 -37.53 39.19 -24.88
C ILE A 459 -36.11 39.62 -25.27
N LEU A 460 -35.08 39.05 -24.65
CA LEU A 460 -33.68 39.38 -24.94
C LEU A 460 -33.07 38.56 -26.08
N ASN A 461 -33.78 37.55 -26.58
CA ASN A 461 -33.29 36.58 -27.58
C ASN A 461 -31.98 35.87 -27.14
N ILE A 462 -31.99 35.38 -25.92
CA ILE A 462 -30.87 34.65 -25.31
C ILE A 462 -31.31 33.31 -24.78
N LYS A 463 -30.35 32.39 -24.48
CA LYS A 463 -30.65 31.10 -23.87
C LYS A 463 -31.08 31.26 -22.40
N GLN A 464 -31.98 30.39 -21.89
CA GLN A 464 -32.44 30.39 -20.52
C GLN A 464 -31.30 30.35 -19.51
N SER A 465 -30.23 29.56 -19.80
CA SER A 465 -29.03 29.48 -18.95
C SER A 465 -28.36 30.85 -18.78
N ARG A 466 -28.34 31.69 -19.84
CA ARG A 466 -27.77 33.04 -19.81
C ARG A 466 -28.61 34.03 -18.99
N THR A 467 -29.92 33.84 -18.97
CA THR A 467 -30.84 34.65 -18.16
C THR A 467 -30.67 34.39 -16.66
N ASN A 468 -30.39 33.14 -16.29
CA ASN A 468 -30.16 32.80 -14.89
C ASN A 468 -28.82 33.33 -14.36
N ASP A 469 -27.93 33.75 -15.25
CA ASP A 469 -26.64 34.34 -14.92
C ASP A 469 -26.70 35.88 -14.85
N LEU A 470 -27.65 36.51 -15.55
CA LEU A 470 -27.96 37.96 -15.53
C LEU A 470 -28.74 38.35 -14.28
#